data_503646ab5ab72ea1b273abd657fa9bed
#
_entry.id   503646ab5ab72ea1b273abd657fa9bed
#
_cell.length_a   1.000
_cell.length_b   1.000
_cell.length_c   1.000
_cell.angle_alpha   90.00
_cell.angle_beta   90.00
_cell.angle_gamma   90.00
#
_symmetry.space_group_name_H-M   'P 1'
#
loop_
_entity.id
_entity.type
_entity.pdbx_description
1 polymer ?
#
loop_
_entity_poly.entity_id
_entity_poly.type
_entity_poly.pdbx_seq_one_letter_code
_entity_poly.pdbx_strand_id
1 'polypeptide(L)'
;MEQTVTIFCKNNQQFKDYPRGTSLMDIYRDMNIQLKYPVVAARVNYKVEDLNFLIYKPKDIDFIDASTPSGMRVYLRSISMIMAKALNDLNPEATLRIEHPICRGYYCCIDGRNKKVSPETIAALKKRMQEIIAADMPIVSEEKQTPTVIEMFRERGEMDKVILLETLGISYARFVRIGDFVDYYNGVLVPSTSYVPLFDLQSYSNGILLRVPDRHAPDKLAE
;
A
#
# COMPACT_ATOMS: atom_id res chain seq x y z
N MET A 1 28.26 -23.13 -7.46
CA MET A 1 27.12 -23.08 -8.39
C MET A 1 26.03 -22.24 -7.73
N GLU A 2 25.62 -21.15 -8.34
CA GLU A 2 24.44 -20.41 -7.86
C GLU A 2 23.21 -21.32 -7.90
N GLN A 3 22.50 -21.41 -6.78
CA GLN A 3 21.29 -22.23 -6.73
C GLN A 3 20.16 -21.46 -7.41
N THR A 4 19.63 -22.01 -8.49
CA THR A 4 18.48 -21.46 -9.20
C THR A 4 17.17 -22.08 -8.74
N VAL A 5 16.07 -21.40 -9.03
CA VAL A 5 14.70 -21.85 -8.81
C VAL A 5 13.88 -21.65 -10.09
N THR A 6 13.08 -22.64 -10.45
CA THR A 6 12.21 -22.57 -11.62
C THR A 6 10.91 -21.84 -11.24
N ILE A 7 10.54 -20.84 -12.02
CA ILE A 7 9.32 -20.05 -11.91
C ILE A 7 8.42 -20.36 -13.11
N PHE A 8 7.14 -20.61 -12.84
CA PHE A 8 6.10 -20.61 -13.87
C PHE A 8 5.33 -19.28 -13.81
N CYS A 9 5.37 -18.51 -14.89
CA CYS A 9 4.62 -17.27 -15.00
C CYS A 9 3.31 -17.50 -15.75
N LYS A 10 2.18 -17.28 -15.06
CA LYS A 10 0.83 -17.51 -15.62
C LYS A 10 0.45 -16.47 -16.69
N ASN A 11 1.01 -15.27 -16.63
CA ASN A 11 0.67 -14.21 -17.58
C ASN A 11 1.09 -14.53 -19.01
N ASN A 12 2.26 -15.18 -19.20
CA ASN A 12 2.80 -15.55 -20.51
C ASN A 12 2.97 -17.07 -20.71
N GLN A 13 2.57 -17.91 -19.73
CA GLN A 13 2.64 -19.37 -19.75
C GLN A 13 4.07 -19.91 -19.92
N GLN A 14 5.07 -19.22 -19.37
CA GLN A 14 6.48 -19.58 -19.53
C GLN A 14 7.10 -20.07 -18.22
N PHE A 15 8.01 -21.02 -18.34
CA PHE A 15 8.94 -21.41 -17.28
C PHE A 15 10.28 -20.69 -17.49
N LYS A 16 10.88 -20.20 -16.41
CA LYS A 16 12.22 -19.62 -16.43
C LYS A 16 12.92 -19.81 -15.09
N ASP A 17 14.24 -20.06 -15.16
CA ASP A 17 15.07 -20.24 -13.98
C ASP A 17 15.68 -18.90 -13.54
N TYR A 18 15.66 -18.64 -12.23
CA TYR A 18 16.21 -17.45 -11.60
C TYR A 18 17.11 -17.83 -10.43
N PRO A 19 18.13 -17.01 -10.12
CA PRO A 19 18.87 -17.14 -8.87
C PRO A 19 17.93 -17.07 -7.66
N ARG A 20 18.23 -17.80 -6.60
CA ARG A 20 17.49 -17.66 -5.33
C ARG A 20 17.62 -16.26 -4.78
N GLY A 21 16.52 -15.70 -4.29
CA GLY A 21 16.48 -14.33 -3.78
C GLY A 21 16.19 -13.27 -4.86
N THR A 22 15.87 -13.67 -6.11
CA THR A 22 15.40 -12.73 -7.13
C THR A 22 14.04 -12.16 -6.72
N SER A 23 13.86 -10.85 -6.86
CA SER A 23 12.60 -10.18 -6.53
C SER A 23 11.53 -10.40 -7.61
N LEU A 24 10.25 -10.32 -7.22
CA LEU A 24 9.14 -10.34 -8.18
C LEU A 24 9.23 -9.20 -9.19
N MET A 25 9.75 -8.03 -8.79
CA MET A 25 9.95 -6.89 -9.68
C MET A 25 10.97 -7.19 -10.77
N ASP A 26 12.11 -7.83 -10.43
CA ASP A 26 13.14 -8.20 -11.39
C ASP A 26 12.62 -9.27 -12.35
N ILE A 27 11.85 -10.25 -11.85
CA ILE A 27 11.19 -11.27 -12.68
C ILE A 27 10.19 -10.62 -13.64
N TYR A 28 9.36 -9.67 -13.16
CA TYR A 28 8.40 -8.94 -13.98
C TYR A 28 9.08 -8.22 -15.15
N ARG A 29 10.16 -7.51 -14.87
CA ARG A 29 10.94 -6.76 -15.87
C ARG A 29 11.62 -7.69 -16.86
N ASP A 30 12.28 -8.75 -16.37
CA ASP A 30 13.04 -9.69 -17.19
C ASP A 30 12.14 -10.55 -18.09
N MET A 31 10.95 -10.93 -17.64
CA MET A 31 9.95 -11.63 -18.45
C MET A 31 9.17 -10.71 -19.39
N ASN A 32 9.36 -9.39 -19.31
CA ASN A 32 8.68 -8.37 -20.12
C ASN A 32 7.14 -8.56 -20.14
N ILE A 33 6.55 -8.77 -18.98
CA ILE A 33 5.12 -9.06 -18.84
C ILE A 33 4.31 -7.84 -19.24
N GLN A 34 3.38 -8.03 -20.17
CA GLN A 34 2.46 -6.99 -20.62
C GLN A 34 1.13 -7.15 -19.89
N LEU A 35 0.79 -6.17 -19.05
CA LEU A 35 -0.52 -6.01 -18.44
C LEU A 35 -1.25 -4.85 -19.10
N LYS A 36 -2.57 -4.84 -18.98
CA LYS A 36 -3.39 -3.73 -19.52
C LYS A 36 -3.14 -2.41 -18.77
N TYR A 37 -2.87 -2.51 -17.47
CA TYR A 37 -2.59 -1.39 -16.58
C TYR A 37 -1.30 -1.64 -15.80
N PRO A 38 -0.72 -0.62 -15.15
CA PRO A 38 0.49 -0.80 -14.36
C PRO A 38 0.37 -1.92 -13.32
N VAL A 39 1.41 -2.74 -13.22
CA VAL A 39 1.48 -3.81 -12.22
C VAL A 39 1.44 -3.21 -10.81
N VAL A 40 0.71 -3.84 -9.88
CA VAL A 40 0.63 -3.39 -8.48
C VAL A 40 1.11 -4.46 -7.49
N ALA A 41 1.04 -5.73 -7.86
CA ALA A 41 1.44 -6.87 -7.02
C ALA A 41 1.55 -8.13 -7.85
N ALA A 42 1.92 -9.26 -7.22
CA ALA A 42 1.80 -10.58 -7.84
C ALA A 42 1.12 -11.58 -6.90
N ARG A 43 0.44 -12.58 -7.47
CA ARG A 43 0.06 -13.78 -6.74
C ARG A 43 1.19 -14.79 -6.85
N VAL A 44 1.73 -15.19 -5.72
CA VAL A 44 2.73 -16.27 -5.61
C VAL A 44 2.00 -17.50 -5.11
N ASN A 45 1.83 -18.48 -5.97
CA ASN A 45 0.85 -19.55 -5.83
C ASN A 45 -0.57 -18.94 -5.69
N TYR A 46 -1.13 -18.84 -4.48
CA TYR A 46 -2.47 -18.29 -4.23
C TYR A 46 -2.46 -17.05 -3.34
N LYS A 47 -1.28 -16.65 -2.81
CA LYS A 47 -1.13 -15.53 -1.90
C LYS A 47 -0.65 -14.29 -2.66
N VAL A 48 -1.27 -13.13 -2.40
CA VAL A 48 -0.80 -11.86 -2.95
C VAL A 48 0.42 -11.42 -2.16
N GLU A 49 1.50 -11.09 -2.89
CA GLU A 49 2.76 -10.59 -2.35
C GLU A 49 3.13 -9.26 -3.05
N ASP A 50 3.89 -8.43 -2.36
CA ASP A 50 4.43 -7.20 -2.95
C ASP A 50 5.53 -7.51 -3.97
N LEU A 51 5.85 -6.53 -4.82
CA LEU A 51 6.82 -6.74 -5.90
C LEU A 51 8.28 -6.83 -5.41
N ASN A 52 8.56 -6.49 -4.16
CA ASN A 52 9.87 -6.66 -3.53
C ASN A 52 10.05 -8.05 -2.90
N PHE A 53 8.99 -8.89 -2.91
CA PHE A 53 9.05 -10.24 -2.36
C PHE A 53 10.12 -11.07 -3.09
N LEU A 54 10.96 -11.76 -2.30
CA LEU A 54 12.09 -12.55 -2.80
C LEU A 54 11.72 -14.03 -2.95
N ILE A 55 12.07 -14.63 -4.08
CA ILE A 55 11.77 -16.04 -4.39
C ILE A 55 12.95 -16.95 -4.03
N TYR A 56 12.70 -17.94 -3.18
CA TYR A 56 13.69 -18.92 -2.73
C TYR A 56 13.36 -20.37 -3.11
N LYS A 57 12.15 -20.62 -3.59
CA LYS A 57 11.65 -21.96 -3.98
C LYS A 57 10.85 -21.86 -5.27
N PRO A 58 10.70 -22.94 -6.05
CA PRO A 58 9.84 -22.97 -7.23
C PRO A 58 8.43 -22.46 -6.90
N LYS A 59 7.87 -21.61 -7.75
CA LYS A 59 6.57 -20.94 -7.57
C LYS A 59 5.85 -20.72 -8.89
N ASP A 60 4.52 -20.73 -8.81
CA ASP A 60 3.64 -20.15 -9.82
C ASP A 60 3.43 -18.69 -9.50
N ILE A 61 3.66 -17.81 -10.47
CA ILE A 61 3.51 -16.36 -10.35
C ILE A 61 2.47 -15.86 -11.34
N ASP A 62 1.61 -14.94 -10.87
CA ASP A 62 0.59 -14.26 -11.66
C ASP A 62 0.65 -12.77 -11.31
N PHE A 63 1.25 -11.95 -12.17
CA PHE A 63 1.31 -10.51 -11.98
C PHE A 63 -0.05 -9.87 -12.19
N ILE A 64 -0.44 -8.95 -11.32
CA ILE A 64 -1.76 -8.34 -11.28
C ILE A 64 -1.68 -6.82 -11.29
N ASP A 65 -2.64 -6.20 -11.96
CA ASP A 65 -2.89 -4.77 -11.97
C ASP A 65 -4.17 -4.40 -11.19
N ALA A 66 -4.51 -3.12 -11.15
CA ALA A 66 -5.66 -2.60 -10.42
C ALA A 66 -7.02 -3.02 -11.00
N SER A 67 -7.10 -3.64 -12.19
CA SER A 67 -8.35 -4.17 -12.75
C SER A 67 -8.83 -5.44 -12.03
N THR A 68 -7.94 -6.13 -11.32
CA THR A 68 -8.29 -7.29 -10.52
C THR A 68 -8.80 -6.88 -9.11
N PRO A 69 -9.71 -7.65 -8.49
CA PRO A 69 -10.18 -7.35 -7.13
C PRO A 69 -9.04 -7.26 -6.09
N SER A 70 -8.01 -8.09 -6.24
CA SER A 70 -6.85 -8.09 -5.34
C SER A 70 -5.95 -6.88 -5.60
N GLY A 71 -5.69 -6.55 -6.86
CA GLY A 71 -4.89 -5.40 -7.24
C GLY A 71 -5.55 -4.08 -6.83
N MET A 72 -6.88 -3.94 -6.99
CA MET A 72 -7.60 -2.75 -6.52
C MET A 72 -7.50 -2.60 -4.99
N ARG A 73 -7.52 -3.72 -4.23
CA ARG A 73 -7.29 -3.64 -2.77
C ARG A 73 -5.87 -3.17 -2.44
N VAL A 74 -4.85 -3.62 -3.18
CA VAL A 74 -3.47 -3.14 -3.02
C VAL A 74 -3.39 -1.65 -3.34
N TYR A 75 -4.00 -1.21 -4.44
CA TYR A 75 -4.07 0.20 -4.82
C TYR A 75 -4.69 1.07 -3.71
N LEU A 76 -5.89 0.69 -3.26
CA LEU A 76 -6.61 1.42 -2.20
C LEU A 76 -5.78 1.53 -0.92
N ARG A 77 -5.19 0.43 -0.48
CA ARG A 77 -4.36 0.41 0.73
C ARG A 77 -3.15 1.33 0.61
N SER A 78 -2.53 1.35 -0.56
CA SER A 78 -1.35 2.18 -0.81
C SER A 78 -1.69 3.67 -0.84
N ILE A 79 -2.79 4.06 -1.50
CA ILE A 79 -3.22 5.47 -1.50
C ILE A 79 -3.68 5.92 -0.10
N SER A 80 -4.26 5.02 0.69
CA SER A 80 -4.62 5.28 2.09
C SER A 80 -3.40 5.53 2.96
N MET A 81 -2.33 4.77 2.76
CA MET A 81 -1.05 4.97 3.47
C MET A 81 -0.39 6.30 3.07
N ILE A 82 -0.45 6.66 1.79
CA ILE A 82 0.02 7.97 1.30
C ILE A 82 -0.79 9.12 1.92
N MET A 83 -2.11 8.95 2.06
CA MET A 83 -2.97 9.93 2.73
C MET A 83 -2.61 10.08 4.20
N ALA A 84 -2.31 8.99 4.91
CA ALA A 84 -1.87 9.01 6.30
C ALA A 84 -0.53 9.74 6.45
N LYS A 85 0.46 9.45 5.59
CA LYS A 85 1.73 10.19 5.56
C LYS A 85 1.51 11.66 5.27
N ALA A 86 0.70 12.01 4.27
CA ALA A 86 0.45 13.40 3.91
C ALA A 86 -0.21 14.17 5.05
N LEU A 87 -1.14 13.55 5.79
CA LEU A 87 -1.74 14.15 6.97
C LEU A 87 -0.70 14.35 8.10
N ASN A 88 0.13 13.34 8.35
CA ASN A 88 1.19 13.41 9.34
C ASN A 88 2.20 14.53 9.03
N ASP A 89 2.56 14.73 7.75
CA ASP A 89 3.45 15.81 7.32
C ASP A 89 2.84 17.21 7.56
N LEU A 90 1.52 17.36 7.45
CA LEU A 90 0.81 18.62 7.65
C LEU A 90 0.44 18.89 9.11
N ASN A 91 0.08 17.84 9.83
CA ASN A 91 -0.31 17.90 11.24
C ASN A 91 -0.04 16.53 11.91
N PRO A 92 1.12 16.36 12.58
CA PRO A 92 1.50 15.10 13.23
C PRO A 92 0.54 14.65 14.34
N GLU A 93 -0.18 15.58 14.96
CA GLU A 93 -1.13 15.28 16.03
C GLU A 93 -2.49 14.80 15.52
N ALA A 94 -2.76 14.96 14.20
CA ALA A 94 -4.05 14.59 13.63
C ALA A 94 -4.15 13.08 13.37
N THR A 95 -5.29 12.50 13.67
CA THR A 95 -5.59 11.08 13.44
C THR A 95 -6.48 10.89 12.22
N LEU A 96 -5.99 10.17 11.21
CA LEU A 96 -6.78 9.73 10.06
C LEU A 96 -7.52 8.43 10.37
N ARG A 97 -8.82 8.40 10.06
CA ARG A 97 -9.62 7.18 10.07
C ARG A 97 -10.30 6.98 8.74
N ILE A 98 -10.09 5.82 8.13
CA ILE A 98 -10.80 5.37 6.93
C ILE A 98 -11.94 4.48 7.41
N GLU A 99 -13.18 4.95 7.22
CA GLU A 99 -14.35 4.37 7.88
C GLU A 99 -15.00 3.27 7.04
N HIS A 100 -15.67 3.65 5.97
CA HIS A 100 -16.45 2.72 5.16
C HIS A 100 -16.53 3.17 3.70
N PRO A 101 -16.77 2.23 2.77
CA PRO A 101 -17.00 2.57 1.37
C PRO A 101 -18.33 3.31 1.19
N ILE A 102 -18.31 4.37 0.40
CA ILE A 102 -19.49 5.16 0.02
C ILE A 102 -19.26 5.80 -1.34
N CYS A 103 -20.30 5.92 -2.17
CA CYS A 103 -20.24 6.62 -3.47
C CYS A 103 -19.03 6.21 -4.33
N ARG A 104 -18.73 4.91 -4.39
CA ARG A 104 -17.56 4.34 -5.09
C ARG A 104 -16.21 4.91 -4.63
N GLY A 105 -16.14 5.40 -3.39
CA GLY A 105 -14.95 5.87 -2.69
C GLY A 105 -14.96 5.42 -1.25
N TYR A 106 -14.22 6.14 -0.40
CA TYR A 106 -14.11 5.84 1.03
C TYR A 106 -14.31 7.09 1.86
N TYR A 107 -15.21 7.01 2.83
CA TYR A 107 -15.39 8.06 3.80
C TYR A 107 -14.25 8.05 4.81
N CYS A 108 -13.61 9.20 4.99
CA CYS A 108 -12.49 9.39 5.89
C CYS A 108 -12.79 10.56 6.86
N CYS A 109 -12.35 10.41 8.11
CA CYS A 109 -12.43 11.43 9.14
C CYS A 109 -11.03 11.81 9.62
N ILE A 110 -10.87 13.07 10.02
CA ILE A 110 -9.71 13.56 10.76
C ILE A 110 -10.17 13.92 12.16
N ASP A 111 -9.48 13.42 13.19
CA ASP A 111 -9.76 13.63 14.62
C ASP A 111 -11.21 13.28 15.04
N GLY A 112 -11.80 12.31 14.37
CA GLY A 112 -13.13 11.77 14.68
C GLY A 112 -14.26 12.34 13.83
N ARG A 113 -15.41 11.63 13.86
CA ARG A 113 -16.56 11.88 12.98
C ARG A 113 -17.25 13.23 13.16
N ASN A 114 -17.13 13.83 14.34
CA ASN A 114 -17.85 15.06 14.68
C ASN A 114 -17.07 16.34 14.34
N LYS A 115 -15.81 16.22 13.95
CA LYS A 115 -14.96 17.34 13.57
C LYS A 115 -15.06 17.58 12.07
N LYS A 116 -15.57 18.77 11.70
CA LYS A 116 -15.69 19.14 10.29
C LYS A 116 -14.31 19.47 9.70
N VAL A 117 -14.00 18.87 8.57
CA VAL A 117 -12.77 19.15 7.83
C VAL A 117 -13.02 20.32 6.89
N SER A 118 -12.16 21.36 6.96
CA SER A 118 -12.30 22.54 6.11
C SER A 118 -11.89 22.25 4.65
N PRO A 119 -12.43 22.99 3.66
CA PRO A 119 -12.00 22.87 2.27
C PRO A 119 -10.51 23.14 2.07
N GLU A 120 -9.94 24.06 2.85
CA GLU A 120 -8.51 24.42 2.82
C GLU A 120 -7.66 23.23 3.28
N THR A 121 -8.07 22.54 4.35
CA THR A 121 -7.40 21.33 4.83
C THR A 121 -7.43 20.22 3.76
N ILE A 122 -8.58 20.03 3.10
CA ILE A 122 -8.73 19.03 2.02
C ILE A 122 -7.81 19.38 0.84
N ALA A 123 -7.75 20.64 0.44
CA ALA A 123 -6.89 21.10 -0.65
C ALA A 123 -5.40 20.94 -0.30
N ALA A 124 -4.98 21.29 0.92
CA ALA A 124 -3.62 21.11 1.39
C ALA A 124 -3.23 19.61 1.42
N LEU A 125 -4.11 18.76 1.95
CA LEU A 125 -3.91 17.31 1.99
C LEU A 125 -3.78 16.72 0.60
N LYS A 126 -4.67 17.08 -0.33
CA LYS A 126 -4.60 16.65 -1.73
C LYS A 126 -3.30 17.04 -2.40
N LYS A 127 -2.89 18.31 -2.22
CA LYS A 127 -1.61 18.80 -2.77
C LYS A 127 -0.43 18.02 -2.19
N ARG A 128 -0.39 17.79 -0.87
CA ARG A 128 0.69 17.05 -0.23
C ARG A 128 0.76 15.59 -0.71
N MET A 129 -0.37 14.91 -0.88
CA MET A 129 -0.42 13.58 -1.49
C MET A 129 0.15 13.58 -2.92
N GLN A 130 -0.19 14.57 -3.75
CA GLN A 130 0.35 14.70 -5.10
C GLN A 130 1.88 14.89 -5.09
N GLU A 131 2.41 15.70 -4.18
CA GLU A 131 3.86 15.88 -4.00
C GLU A 131 4.57 14.58 -3.62
N ILE A 132 4.00 13.80 -2.67
CA ILE A 132 4.53 12.50 -2.25
C ILE A 132 4.53 11.51 -3.41
N ILE A 133 3.46 11.47 -4.21
CA ILE A 133 3.35 10.60 -5.38
C ILE A 133 4.39 10.99 -6.45
N ALA A 134 4.52 12.28 -6.72
CA ALA A 134 5.49 12.80 -7.70
C ALA A 134 6.95 12.56 -7.27
N ALA A 135 7.22 12.50 -5.97
CA ALA A 135 8.55 12.20 -5.44
C ALA A 135 8.97 10.73 -5.59
N ASP A 136 8.06 9.84 -6.01
CA ASP A 136 8.28 8.39 -6.20
C ASP A 136 9.00 7.73 -5.01
N MET A 137 8.51 7.99 -3.80
CA MET A 137 9.12 7.49 -2.57
C MET A 137 8.92 5.98 -2.43
N PRO A 138 9.96 5.20 -2.06
CA PRO A 138 9.81 3.77 -1.82
C PRO A 138 8.87 3.52 -0.62
N ILE A 139 8.00 2.52 -0.77
CA ILE A 139 7.15 1.98 0.29
C ILE A 139 7.79 0.67 0.75
N VAL A 140 8.41 0.69 1.92
CA VAL A 140 9.18 -0.44 2.44
C VAL A 140 8.43 -1.13 3.57
N SER A 141 8.17 -2.43 3.41
CA SER A 141 7.61 -3.27 4.47
C SER A 141 8.75 -3.92 5.23
N GLU A 142 8.80 -3.72 6.54
CA GLU A 142 9.77 -4.31 7.45
C GLU A 142 9.07 -5.23 8.45
N GLU A 143 9.75 -6.28 8.88
CA GLU A 143 9.28 -7.19 9.94
C GLU A 143 10.35 -7.31 11.03
N LYS A 144 9.95 -7.06 12.27
CA LYS A 144 10.84 -7.17 13.45
C LYS A 144 10.13 -7.90 14.59
N GLN A 145 10.89 -8.29 15.59
CA GLN A 145 10.29 -8.83 16.83
C GLN A 145 9.31 -7.83 17.42
N THR A 146 8.13 -8.31 17.82
CA THR A 146 7.05 -7.45 18.31
C THR A 146 7.45 -6.53 19.46
N PRO A 147 8.24 -6.94 20.47
CA PRO A 147 8.71 -6.03 21.51
C PRO A 147 9.50 -4.83 20.97
N THR A 148 10.33 -5.03 19.94
CA THR A 148 11.09 -3.94 19.29
C THR A 148 10.16 -2.94 18.58
N VAL A 149 9.12 -3.44 17.92
CA VAL A 149 8.14 -2.60 17.23
C VAL A 149 7.26 -1.84 18.22
N ILE A 150 6.89 -2.46 19.34
CA ILE A 150 6.16 -1.83 20.45
C ILE A 150 6.98 -0.65 21.00
N GLU A 151 8.26 -0.86 21.29
CA GLU A 151 9.11 0.21 21.82
C GLU A 151 9.26 1.36 20.83
N MET A 152 9.45 1.07 19.56
CA MET A 152 9.50 2.09 18.50
C MET A 152 8.23 2.95 18.46
N PHE A 153 7.02 2.37 18.58
CA PHE A 153 5.78 3.13 18.60
C PHE A 153 5.56 3.86 19.93
N ARG A 154 6.05 3.31 21.05
CA ARG A 154 6.01 3.96 22.37
C ARG A 154 6.87 5.24 22.38
N GLU A 155 8.11 5.18 21.85
CA GLU A 155 8.97 6.34 21.69
C GLU A 155 8.37 7.43 20.80
N ARG A 156 7.51 7.05 19.85
CA ARG A 156 6.78 7.97 18.97
C ARG A 156 5.48 8.50 19.60
N GLY A 157 5.10 8.02 20.79
CA GLY A 157 3.85 8.40 21.46
C GLY A 157 2.59 7.76 20.89
N GLU A 158 2.72 6.78 19.99
CA GLU A 158 1.60 6.13 19.27
C GLU A 158 1.01 4.98 20.09
N MET A 159 0.39 5.32 21.22
CA MET A 159 -0.07 4.37 22.24
C MET A 159 -1.19 3.44 21.75
N ASP A 160 -2.00 3.84 20.81
CA ASP A 160 -3.03 3.00 20.17
C ASP A 160 -2.41 1.80 19.44
N LYS A 161 -1.27 1.99 18.77
CA LYS A 161 -0.51 0.91 18.10
C LYS A 161 0.21 0.02 19.12
N VAL A 162 0.71 0.60 20.20
CA VAL A 162 1.30 -0.18 21.32
C VAL A 162 0.27 -1.15 21.89
N ILE A 163 -0.92 -0.65 22.26
CA ILE A 163 -2.01 -1.48 22.81
C ILE A 163 -2.46 -2.54 21.80
N LEU A 164 -2.58 -2.18 20.51
CA LEU A 164 -2.93 -3.13 19.46
C LEU A 164 -1.92 -4.28 19.38
N LEU A 165 -0.62 -3.98 19.32
CA LEU A 165 0.44 -4.99 19.19
C LEU A 165 0.56 -5.88 20.43
N GLU A 166 0.41 -5.32 21.63
CA GLU A 166 0.38 -6.08 22.89
C GLU A 166 -0.82 -7.05 22.91
N THR A 167 -1.97 -6.63 22.39
CA THR A 167 -3.20 -7.44 22.36
C THR A 167 -3.11 -8.57 21.33
N LEU A 168 -2.43 -8.37 20.19
CA LEU A 168 -2.33 -9.37 19.12
C LEU A 168 -1.52 -10.62 19.51
N GLY A 169 -0.59 -10.52 20.46
CA GLY A 169 0.21 -11.65 20.95
C GLY A 169 1.09 -12.32 19.89
N ILE A 170 1.44 -11.62 18.80
CA ILE A 170 2.29 -12.12 17.71
C ILE A 170 3.77 -11.97 18.05
N SER A 171 4.61 -12.90 17.61
CA SER A 171 6.06 -12.87 17.86
C SER A 171 6.81 -11.85 17.00
N TYR A 172 6.33 -11.63 15.77
CA TYR A 172 6.88 -10.67 14.80
C TYR A 172 5.78 -9.74 14.30
N ALA A 173 6.06 -8.46 14.26
CA ALA A 173 5.14 -7.44 13.74
C ALA A 173 5.71 -6.80 12.48
N ARG A 174 4.84 -6.63 11.49
CA ARG A 174 5.17 -5.96 10.24
C ARG A 174 4.72 -4.51 10.32
N PHE A 175 5.58 -3.61 9.87
CA PHE A 175 5.28 -2.19 9.73
C PHE A 175 5.76 -1.66 8.40
N VAL A 176 5.28 -0.50 8.00
CA VAL A 176 5.56 0.12 6.71
C VAL A 176 6.25 1.47 6.92
N ARG A 177 7.21 1.77 6.06
CA ARG A 177 7.95 3.03 6.04
C ARG A 177 7.80 3.72 4.68
N ILE A 178 7.52 5.03 4.72
CA ILE A 178 7.58 5.94 3.57
C ILE A 178 8.41 7.15 3.99
N GLY A 179 9.68 7.17 3.64
CA GLY A 179 10.62 8.16 4.16
C GLY A 179 10.75 8.05 5.69
N ASP A 180 10.47 9.13 6.40
CA ASP A 180 10.45 9.22 7.87
C ASP A 180 9.13 8.77 8.52
N PHE A 181 8.06 8.67 7.74
CA PHE A 181 6.77 8.16 8.20
C PHE A 181 6.80 6.65 8.38
N VAL A 182 6.33 6.17 9.54
CA VAL A 182 6.22 4.76 9.88
C VAL A 182 4.82 4.48 10.40
N ASP A 183 4.20 3.40 9.93
CA ASP A 183 2.89 2.98 10.43
C ASP A 183 2.79 1.46 10.54
N TYR A 184 1.97 0.97 11.48
CA TYR A 184 1.64 -0.44 11.57
C TYR A 184 0.68 -0.81 10.45
N TYR A 185 1.10 -1.73 9.60
CA TYR A 185 0.25 -2.20 8.53
C TYR A 185 0.55 -3.65 8.16
N ASN A 186 -0.48 -4.48 8.18
CA ASN A 186 -0.39 -5.90 7.81
C ASN A 186 -1.12 -6.12 6.48
N GLY A 187 -0.44 -5.84 5.38
CA GLY A 187 -1.00 -6.04 4.04
C GLY A 187 0.01 -5.77 2.94
N VAL A 188 -0.38 -6.11 1.72
CA VAL A 188 0.44 -5.84 0.53
C VAL A 188 0.18 -4.42 0.04
N LEU A 189 1.27 -3.69 -0.21
CA LEU A 189 1.29 -2.34 -0.78
C LEU A 189 2.09 -2.34 -2.08
N VAL A 190 1.96 -1.28 -2.86
CA VAL A 190 2.78 -1.07 -4.06
C VAL A 190 4.23 -0.72 -3.67
N PRO A 191 5.23 -0.93 -4.56
CA PRO A 191 6.63 -0.74 -4.21
C PRO A 191 7.05 0.72 -4.00
N SER A 192 6.35 1.67 -4.63
CA SER A 192 6.61 3.10 -4.45
C SER A 192 5.35 3.94 -4.64
N THR A 193 5.39 5.19 -4.23
CA THR A 193 4.23 6.08 -4.22
C THR A 193 3.73 6.43 -5.62
N SER A 194 4.58 6.40 -6.64
CA SER A 194 4.20 6.70 -8.03
C SER A 194 3.27 5.66 -8.68
N TYR A 195 3.17 4.45 -8.11
CA TYR A 195 2.30 3.39 -8.61
C TYR A 195 0.79 3.65 -8.41
N VAL A 196 0.42 4.65 -7.62
CA VAL A 196 -0.98 5.00 -7.33
C VAL A 196 -1.29 6.48 -7.65
N PRO A 197 -1.12 6.90 -8.91
CA PRO A 197 -1.18 8.32 -9.28
C PRO A 197 -2.60 8.90 -9.29
N LEU A 198 -3.63 8.05 -9.39
CA LEU A 198 -4.99 8.51 -9.63
C LEU A 198 -5.85 8.45 -8.36
N PHE A 199 -6.19 9.61 -7.83
CA PHE A 199 -7.09 9.77 -6.70
C PHE A 199 -7.74 11.15 -6.73
N ASP A 200 -8.80 11.35 -5.95
CA ASP A 200 -9.34 12.67 -5.63
C ASP A 200 -9.81 12.73 -4.18
N LEU A 201 -9.79 13.92 -3.61
CA LEU A 201 -10.35 14.20 -2.30
C LEU A 201 -11.47 15.23 -2.43
N GLN A 202 -12.64 14.91 -1.90
CA GLN A 202 -13.81 15.78 -1.92
C GLN A 202 -14.37 15.97 -0.51
N SER A 203 -14.94 17.11 -0.23
CA SER A 203 -15.69 17.32 1.00
C SER A 203 -16.96 16.46 0.99
N TYR A 204 -17.19 15.69 2.03
CA TYR A 204 -18.39 14.88 2.18
C TYR A 204 -18.82 14.85 3.65
N SER A 205 -20.03 15.34 3.93
CA SER A 205 -20.53 15.50 5.30
C SER A 205 -19.52 16.29 6.16
N ASN A 206 -19.10 15.76 7.30
CA ASN A 206 -18.06 16.36 8.15
C ASN A 206 -16.64 15.93 7.82
N GLY A 207 -16.45 15.01 6.87
CA GLY A 207 -15.16 14.42 6.53
C GLY A 207 -14.78 14.60 5.08
N ILE A 208 -14.07 13.61 4.58
CA ILE A 208 -13.47 13.57 3.25
C ILE A 208 -13.96 12.31 2.53
N LEU A 209 -14.33 12.43 1.27
CA LEU A 209 -14.50 11.33 0.36
C LEU A 209 -13.19 11.12 -0.41
N LEU A 210 -12.47 10.04 -0.10
CA LEU A 210 -11.34 9.56 -0.90
C LEU A 210 -11.90 8.81 -2.11
N ARG A 211 -11.78 9.40 -3.29
CA ARG A 211 -12.13 8.76 -4.56
C ARG A 211 -10.92 8.03 -5.12
N VAL A 212 -11.17 6.84 -5.63
CA VAL A 212 -10.16 5.95 -6.20
C VAL A 212 -10.56 5.52 -7.61
N PRO A 213 -9.67 4.92 -8.41
CA PRO A 213 -9.99 4.42 -9.74
C PRO A 213 -11.18 3.44 -9.74
N ASP A 214 -11.91 3.43 -10.85
CA ASP A 214 -12.86 2.35 -11.12
C ASP A 214 -12.09 1.06 -11.46
N ARG A 215 -12.41 -0.04 -10.81
CA ARG A 215 -11.78 -1.34 -11.08
C ARG A 215 -11.93 -1.78 -12.55
N HIS A 216 -13.02 -1.42 -13.21
CA HIS A 216 -13.26 -1.78 -14.62
C HIS A 216 -12.54 -0.85 -15.60
N ALA A 217 -12.13 0.34 -15.13
CA ALA A 217 -11.36 1.34 -15.86
C ALA A 217 -10.35 2.02 -14.91
N PRO A 218 -9.24 1.34 -14.52
CA PRO A 218 -8.28 1.86 -13.53
C PRO A 218 -7.51 3.11 -13.96
N ASP A 219 -7.68 3.55 -15.19
CA ASP A 219 -7.20 4.82 -15.74
C ASP A 219 -8.16 6.00 -15.50
N LYS A 220 -9.33 5.75 -14.88
CA LYS A 220 -10.33 6.76 -14.55
C LYS A 220 -10.81 6.67 -13.13
N LEU A 221 -11.14 7.81 -12.52
CA LEU A 221 -11.82 7.82 -11.24
C LEU A 221 -13.25 7.26 -11.39
N ALA A 222 -13.68 6.52 -10.38
CA ALA A 222 -15.06 6.06 -10.30
C ALA A 222 -16.01 7.27 -10.27
N GLU A 223 -17.02 7.28 -11.13
CA GLU A 223 -18.04 8.33 -11.19
C GLU A 223 -19.09 8.19 -10.08
#